data_7913df47996f3186305d51306f03fc22
#
_entry.id   7913df47996f3186305d51306f03fc22
#
_cell.length_a   1.000
_cell.length_b   1.000
_cell.length_c   1.000
_cell.angle_alpha   90.00
_cell.angle_beta   90.00
_cell.angle_gamma   90.00
#
_symmetry.space_group_name_H-M   'P 1'
#
loop_
_entity.id
_entity.type
_entity.pdbx_description
1 polymer ?
#
loop_
_entity_poly.entity_id
_entity_poly.type
_entity_poly.pdbx_seq_one_letter_code
_entity_poly.pdbx_strand_id
1 'polypeptide(L)'
;MFSLLLAIIYLSFISLGLPDALLGAAWPTMCMEFNVPVSYAGIVSIIISVGTIISSLMSDRVTRRFGTAKVTAFSVAMTAFALFGFSVSGSYWLLLLWAVPYGLGAGSVDASINNYVALHYASRHMSWLHCMWGVGASLGPYIMGYALSGGQGWNAGYRYIGIMQVALTAILFLSIPIWKKRDTADGSGENGGRASVLGLREILAIPGAKEILLAFFCYCALESTAGLWGATYLVRHLGMDAETAASLASMFYLGITTGRALSGFMTYKFNDTNMIRIGQAVILIGVAAMLLPLGTFGAITGLVLVGLGCAPIYPSVIHSTPEHFGAENSQAIIGVQMASA
;
A
#
# COMPACT_ATOMS: atom_id res chain seq x y z
N MET A 1 3.67 -2.04 25.36
CA MET A 1 3.94 -3.48 25.17
C MET A 1 3.57 -3.85 23.76
N PHE A 2 4.46 -4.53 23.04
CA PHE A 2 4.16 -5.07 21.70
C PHE A 2 3.11 -6.17 21.87
N SER A 3 1.91 -5.99 21.36
CA SER A 3 0.88 -7.01 21.45
C SER A 3 1.04 -8.01 20.31
N LEU A 4 0.75 -9.29 20.54
CA LEU A 4 0.75 -10.33 19.49
C LEU A 4 -0.11 -9.90 18.29
N LEU A 5 -1.23 -9.23 18.55
CA LEU A 5 -2.10 -8.71 17.52
C LEU A 5 -1.40 -7.69 16.62
N LEU A 6 -0.62 -6.79 17.20
CA LEU A 6 0.13 -5.79 16.43
C LEU A 6 1.19 -6.45 15.53
N ALA A 7 1.85 -7.51 16.01
CA ALA A 7 2.77 -8.28 15.19
C ALA A 7 2.05 -8.93 13.98
N ILE A 8 0.86 -9.49 14.20
CA ILE A 8 0.03 -10.08 13.13
C ILE A 8 -0.40 -8.99 12.12
N ILE A 9 -0.78 -7.81 12.59
CA ILE A 9 -1.12 -6.67 11.75
C ILE A 9 0.08 -6.26 10.87
N TYR A 10 1.28 -6.17 11.44
CA TYR A 10 2.50 -5.85 10.68
C TYR A 10 2.85 -6.94 9.65
N LEU A 11 2.71 -8.23 10.02
CA LEU A 11 2.89 -9.33 9.08
C LEU A 11 1.89 -9.27 7.93
N SER A 12 0.66 -8.84 8.19
CA SER A 12 -0.35 -8.65 7.14
C SER A 12 0.06 -7.58 6.13
N PHE A 13 0.73 -6.52 6.57
CA PHE A 13 1.24 -5.48 5.66
C PHE A 13 2.49 -5.88 4.91
N ILE A 14 3.41 -6.66 5.51
CA ILE A 14 4.50 -7.30 4.75
C ILE A 14 3.92 -8.15 3.63
N SER A 15 2.91 -8.94 3.95
CA SER A 15 2.21 -9.81 3.02
C SER A 15 1.47 -9.05 1.92
N LEU A 16 0.91 -7.88 2.21
CA LEU A 16 0.28 -7.03 1.22
C LEU A 16 1.32 -6.48 0.23
N GLY A 17 2.50 -6.06 0.73
CA GLY A 17 3.59 -5.55 -0.12
C GLY A 17 4.28 -6.62 -0.97
N LEU A 18 4.42 -7.85 -0.47
CA LEU A 18 5.16 -8.91 -1.17
C LEU A 18 4.76 -9.11 -2.64
N PRO A 19 3.47 -9.17 -3.00
CA PRO A 19 3.08 -9.40 -4.39
C PRO A 19 3.01 -8.13 -5.26
N ASP A 20 3.03 -6.93 -4.67
CA ASP A 20 2.80 -5.68 -5.41
C ASP A 20 3.83 -5.43 -6.51
N ALA A 21 5.08 -5.80 -6.30
CA ALA A 21 6.15 -5.63 -7.29
C ALA A 21 6.41 -6.89 -8.15
N LEU A 22 5.68 -7.99 -7.94
CA LEU A 22 5.94 -9.26 -8.64
C LEU A 22 5.66 -9.18 -10.13
N LEU A 23 4.56 -8.55 -10.52
CA LEU A 23 4.20 -8.44 -11.93
C LEU A 23 5.32 -7.72 -12.69
N GLY A 24 5.82 -6.61 -12.15
CA GLY A 24 6.92 -5.87 -12.77
C GLY A 24 8.20 -6.68 -12.88
N ALA A 25 8.55 -7.44 -11.84
CA ALA A 25 9.76 -8.26 -11.82
C ALA A 25 9.67 -9.48 -12.77
N ALA A 26 8.49 -10.07 -12.92
CA ALA A 26 8.28 -11.27 -13.75
C ALA A 26 7.96 -10.93 -15.21
N TRP A 27 7.40 -9.74 -15.48
CA TRP A 27 6.81 -9.39 -16.75
C TRP A 27 7.75 -9.50 -17.97
N PRO A 28 9.05 -9.13 -17.89
CA PRO A 28 9.97 -9.31 -19.02
C PRO A 28 10.02 -10.75 -19.52
N THR A 29 9.92 -11.73 -18.64
CA THR A 29 9.88 -13.15 -18.99
C THR A 29 8.48 -13.59 -19.45
N MET A 30 7.45 -13.16 -18.72
CA MET A 30 6.05 -13.52 -18.99
C MET A 30 5.57 -13.03 -20.36
N CYS A 31 5.90 -11.78 -20.74
CA CYS A 31 5.45 -11.23 -22.02
C CYS A 31 6.05 -11.98 -23.22
N MET A 32 7.28 -12.45 -23.11
CA MET A 32 7.91 -13.28 -24.13
C MET A 32 7.26 -14.66 -24.19
N GLU A 33 7.02 -15.30 -23.05
CA GLU A 33 6.41 -16.65 -22.98
C GLU A 33 4.98 -16.65 -23.50
N PHE A 34 4.19 -15.61 -23.19
CA PHE A 34 2.81 -15.47 -23.69
C PHE A 34 2.72 -14.88 -25.09
N ASN A 35 3.85 -14.45 -25.67
CA ASN A 35 3.92 -13.79 -26.96
C ASN A 35 2.97 -12.58 -27.06
N VAL A 36 3.01 -11.70 -26.06
CA VAL A 36 2.21 -10.47 -25.98
C VAL A 36 3.07 -9.24 -25.89
N PRO A 37 2.58 -8.05 -26.32
CA PRO A 37 3.30 -6.80 -26.16
C PRO A 37 3.63 -6.49 -24.69
N VAL A 38 4.76 -5.82 -24.45
CA VAL A 38 5.18 -5.39 -23.08
C VAL A 38 4.10 -4.53 -22.40
N SER A 39 3.37 -3.71 -23.17
CA SER A 39 2.29 -2.85 -22.68
C SER A 39 1.11 -3.61 -22.04
N TYR A 40 0.97 -4.91 -22.28
CA TYR A 40 -0.13 -5.71 -21.74
C TYR A 40 -0.05 -5.93 -20.23
N ALA A 41 1.12 -5.68 -19.57
CA ALA A 41 1.20 -5.56 -18.12
C ALA A 41 0.23 -4.51 -17.57
N GLY A 42 0.07 -3.39 -18.30
CA GLY A 42 -0.83 -2.32 -17.92
C GLY A 42 -2.29 -2.76 -17.82
N ILE A 43 -2.75 -3.69 -18.68
CA ILE A 43 -4.13 -4.20 -18.60
C ILE A 43 -4.32 -5.02 -17.32
N VAL A 44 -3.35 -5.87 -16.96
CA VAL A 44 -3.38 -6.63 -15.69
C VAL A 44 -3.43 -5.67 -14.51
N SER A 45 -2.56 -4.65 -14.50
CA SER A 45 -2.52 -3.62 -13.44
C SER A 45 -3.82 -2.83 -13.34
N ILE A 46 -4.44 -2.45 -14.48
CA ILE A 46 -5.74 -1.75 -14.49
C ILE A 46 -6.83 -2.62 -13.87
N ILE A 47 -6.89 -3.91 -14.19
CA ILE A 47 -7.89 -4.82 -13.61
C ILE A 47 -7.69 -4.93 -12.09
N ILE A 48 -6.44 -5.06 -11.63
CA ILE A 48 -6.10 -5.08 -10.20
C ILE A 48 -6.55 -3.78 -9.55
N SER A 49 -6.20 -2.62 -10.11
CA SER A 49 -6.55 -1.30 -9.56
C SER A 49 -8.06 -1.09 -9.51
N VAL A 50 -8.81 -1.46 -10.56
CA VAL A 50 -10.28 -1.39 -10.55
C VAL A 50 -10.87 -2.29 -9.45
N GLY A 51 -10.35 -3.50 -9.29
CA GLY A 51 -10.74 -4.40 -8.21
C GLY A 51 -10.46 -3.81 -6.83
N THR A 52 -9.28 -3.22 -6.65
CA THR A 52 -8.87 -2.53 -5.40
C THR A 52 -9.79 -1.35 -5.09
N ILE A 53 -10.09 -0.50 -6.07
CA ILE A 53 -11.01 0.64 -5.92
C ILE A 53 -12.40 0.16 -5.48
N ILE A 54 -12.98 -0.82 -6.18
CA ILE A 54 -14.30 -1.36 -5.84
C ILE A 54 -14.30 -1.91 -4.42
N SER A 55 -13.29 -2.70 -4.08
CA SER A 55 -13.16 -3.34 -2.78
C SER A 55 -12.98 -2.32 -1.66
N SER A 56 -12.18 -1.29 -1.86
CA SER A 56 -11.97 -0.19 -0.90
C SER A 56 -13.25 0.60 -0.66
N LEU A 57 -14.00 0.94 -1.70
CA LEU A 57 -15.30 1.61 -1.59
C LEU A 57 -16.36 0.77 -0.86
N MET A 58 -16.27 -0.56 -0.97
CA MET A 58 -17.17 -1.47 -0.25
C MET A 58 -16.68 -1.83 1.15
N SER A 59 -15.47 -1.43 1.54
CA SER A 59 -14.81 -1.85 2.78
C SER A 59 -15.61 -1.52 4.03
N ASP A 60 -16.24 -0.35 4.11
CA ASP A 60 -17.11 0.02 5.26
C ASP A 60 -18.27 -0.96 5.44
N ARG A 61 -19.01 -1.26 4.36
CA ARG A 61 -20.14 -2.19 4.40
C ARG A 61 -19.72 -3.60 4.82
N VAL A 62 -18.60 -4.06 4.26
CA VAL A 62 -18.09 -5.42 4.50
C VAL A 62 -17.51 -5.53 5.91
N THR A 63 -16.76 -4.52 6.37
CA THR A 63 -16.14 -4.50 7.70
C THR A 63 -17.19 -4.38 8.80
N ARG A 64 -18.22 -3.56 8.64
CA ARG A 64 -19.34 -3.47 9.60
C ARG A 64 -20.10 -4.79 9.72
N ARG A 65 -20.25 -5.53 8.62
CA ARG A 65 -21.00 -6.80 8.63
C ARG A 65 -20.21 -7.98 9.20
N PHE A 66 -18.92 -8.07 8.89
CA PHE A 66 -18.10 -9.26 9.17
C PHE A 66 -17.02 -9.02 10.23
N GLY A 67 -16.67 -7.77 10.52
CA GLY A 67 -15.59 -7.35 11.40
C GLY A 67 -14.22 -7.38 10.70
N THR A 68 -13.30 -6.52 11.16
CA THR A 68 -11.96 -6.33 10.57
C THR A 68 -11.17 -7.64 10.46
N ALA A 69 -11.18 -8.47 11.52
CA ALA A 69 -10.44 -9.74 11.56
C ALA A 69 -10.83 -10.70 10.42
N LYS A 70 -12.14 -10.89 10.21
CA LYS A 70 -12.62 -11.78 9.15
C LYS A 70 -12.37 -11.21 7.77
N VAL A 71 -12.62 -9.91 7.58
CA VAL A 71 -12.35 -9.23 6.31
C VAL A 71 -10.89 -9.39 5.94
N THR A 72 -9.96 -9.13 6.85
CA THR A 72 -8.53 -9.30 6.63
C THR A 72 -8.19 -10.75 6.26
N ALA A 73 -8.67 -11.74 7.03
CA ALA A 73 -8.36 -13.15 6.77
C ALA A 73 -8.89 -13.64 5.42
N PHE A 74 -10.14 -13.30 5.06
CA PHE A 74 -10.72 -13.68 3.76
C PHE A 74 -10.06 -12.94 2.60
N SER A 75 -9.69 -11.69 2.76
CA SER A 75 -9.02 -10.91 1.73
C SER A 75 -7.61 -11.43 1.43
N VAL A 76 -6.83 -11.77 2.47
CA VAL A 76 -5.52 -12.41 2.29
C VAL A 76 -5.66 -13.82 1.69
N ALA A 77 -6.69 -14.58 2.07
CA ALA A 77 -6.99 -15.86 1.43
C ALA A 77 -7.27 -15.70 -0.07
N MET A 78 -8.02 -14.65 -0.45
CA MET A 78 -8.37 -14.36 -1.84
C MET A 78 -7.14 -13.94 -2.65
N THR A 79 -6.24 -13.13 -2.09
CA THR A 79 -4.95 -12.80 -2.73
C THR A 79 -4.06 -14.03 -2.86
N ALA A 80 -3.98 -14.90 -1.85
CA ALA A 80 -3.25 -16.16 -1.91
C ALA A 80 -3.77 -17.06 -3.05
N PHE A 81 -5.09 -17.21 -3.14
CA PHE A 81 -5.75 -17.98 -4.21
C PHE A 81 -5.42 -17.41 -5.60
N ALA A 82 -5.46 -16.09 -5.75
CA ALA A 82 -5.10 -15.42 -7.00
C ALA A 82 -3.62 -15.65 -7.38
N LEU A 83 -2.69 -15.59 -6.41
CA LEU A 83 -1.27 -15.86 -6.66
C LEU A 83 -1.01 -17.28 -7.12
N PHE A 84 -1.71 -18.28 -6.57
CA PHE A 84 -1.67 -19.63 -7.10
C PHE A 84 -2.26 -19.69 -8.52
N GLY A 85 -3.34 -18.99 -8.78
CA GLY A 85 -3.90 -18.84 -10.11
C GLY A 85 -2.89 -18.25 -11.10
N PHE A 86 -2.19 -17.19 -10.74
CA PHE A 86 -1.06 -16.66 -11.53
C PHE A 86 -0.01 -17.75 -11.76
N SER A 87 0.39 -18.49 -10.72
CA SER A 87 1.45 -19.50 -10.79
C SER A 87 1.15 -20.67 -11.73
N VAL A 88 -0.10 -20.97 -12.03
CA VAL A 88 -0.53 -22.05 -12.94
C VAL A 88 -1.05 -21.54 -14.28
N SER A 89 -0.97 -20.24 -14.51
CA SER A 89 -1.49 -19.64 -15.75
C SER A 89 -0.60 -19.97 -16.93
N GLY A 90 -1.15 -20.74 -17.88
CA GLY A 90 -0.51 -21.06 -19.16
C GLY A 90 -0.87 -20.09 -20.29
N SER A 91 -1.61 -19.01 -20.01
CA SER A 91 -1.97 -18.01 -21.01
C SER A 91 -2.21 -16.64 -20.37
N TYR A 92 -2.01 -15.58 -21.16
CA TYR A 92 -2.24 -14.21 -20.75
C TYR A 92 -3.68 -13.96 -20.24
N TRP A 93 -4.68 -14.56 -20.89
CA TRP A 93 -6.09 -14.38 -20.52
C TRP A 93 -6.42 -14.92 -19.11
N LEU A 94 -5.73 -15.99 -18.70
CA LEU A 94 -5.86 -16.52 -17.35
C LEU A 94 -5.30 -15.56 -16.31
N LEU A 95 -4.25 -14.80 -16.63
CA LEU A 95 -3.74 -13.75 -15.73
C LEU A 95 -4.80 -12.67 -15.48
N LEU A 96 -5.54 -12.24 -16.54
CA LEU A 96 -6.60 -11.25 -16.37
C LEU A 96 -7.71 -11.76 -15.47
N LEU A 97 -8.05 -13.05 -15.57
CA LEU A 97 -9.05 -13.67 -14.70
C LEU A 97 -8.60 -13.63 -13.22
N TRP A 98 -7.34 -13.99 -12.95
CA TRP A 98 -6.80 -14.01 -11.60
C TRP A 98 -6.51 -12.60 -11.03
N ALA A 99 -6.31 -11.60 -11.87
CA ALA A 99 -6.17 -10.21 -11.48
C ALA A 99 -7.41 -9.67 -10.74
N VAL A 100 -8.61 -10.19 -11.07
CA VAL A 100 -9.87 -9.76 -10.42
C VAL A 100 -9.90 -10.12 -8.93
N PRO A 101 -9.80 -11.40 -8.51
CA PRO A 101 -9.79 -11.75 -7.10
C PRO A 101 -8.58 -11.16 -6.36
N TYR A 102 -7.44 -10.97 -7.03
CA TYR A 102 -6.29 -10.31 -6.43
C TYR A 102 -6.62 -8.86 -6.03
N GLY A 103 -7.13 -8.04 -6.95
CA GLY A 103 -7.48 -6.65 -6.67
C GLY A 103 -8.58 -6.50 -5.62
N LEU A 104 -9.63 -7.33 -5.69
CA LEU A 104 -10.70 -7.34 -4.69
C LEU A 104 -10.19 -7.71 -3.30
N GLY A 105 -9.23 -8.63 -3.18
CA GLY A 105 -8.61 -8.97 -1.90
C GLY A 105 -7.76 -7.83 -1.34
N ALA A 106 -6.90 -7.23 -2.16
CA ALA A 106 -5.97 -6.21 -1.71
C ALA A 106 -6.66 -4.97 -1.11
N GLY A 107 -7.69 -4.41 -1.79
CA GLY A 107 -8.33 -3.17 -1.36
C GLY A 107 -9.06 -3.25 -0.01
N SER A 108 -9.77 -4.35 0.26
CA SER A 108 -10.49 -4.49 1.53
C SER A 108 -9.55 -4.68 2.73
N VAL A 109 -8.43 -5.39 2.56
CA VAL A 109 -7.49 -5.59 3.66
C VAL A 109 -6.80 -4.28 4.01
N ASP A 110 -6.40 -3.52 3.02
CA ASP A 110 -5.74 -2.23 3.21
C ASP A 110 -6.64 -1.25 3.97
N ALA A 111 -7.84 -0.98 3.46
CA ALA A 111 -8.78 -0.06 4.10
C ALA A 111 -9.17 -0.50 5.53
N SER A 112 -9.40 -1.80 5.76
CA SER A 112 -9.85 -2.30 7.05
C SER A 112 -8.76 -2.26 8.13
N ILE A 113 -7.52 -2.63 7.80
CA ILE A 113 -6.40 -2.60 8.75
C ILE A 113 -5.98 -1.17 9.05
N ASN A 114 -5.92 -0.29 8.04
CA ASN A 114 -5.62 1.12 8.24
C ASN A 114 -6.60 1.77 9.22
N ASN A 115 -7.91 1.56 9.02
CA ASN A 115 -8.91 2.07 9.96
C ASN A 115 -8.76 1.46 11.35
N TYR A 116 -8.53 0.16 11.46
CA TYR A 116 -8.33 -0.49 12.76
C TYR A 116 -7.13 0.09 13.51
N VAL A 117 -6.01 0.30 12.82
CA VAL A 117 -4.80 0.89 13.43
C VAL A 117 -5.04 2.36 13.80
N ALA A 118 -5.75 3.12 12.96
CA ALA A 118 -6.09 4.52 13.25
C ALA A 118 -6.96 4.66 14.51
N LEU A 119 -7.86 3.71 14.77
CA LEU A 119 -8.76 3.73 15.93
C LEU A 119 -8.13 3.22 17.23
N HIS A 120 -7.21 2.24 17.16
CA HIS A 120 -6.77 1.49 18.34
C HIS A 120 -5.29 1.66 18.69
N TYR A 121 -4.50 2.31 17.84
CA TYR A 121 -3.06 2.45 18.03
C TYR A 121 -2.59 3.88 17.79
N ALA A 122 -1.44 4.22 18.38
CA ALA A 122 -0.83 5.52 18.19
C ALA A 122 -0.23 5.66 16.77
N SER A 123 -0.10 6.90 16.29
CA SER A 123 0.40 7.28 14.95
C SER A 123 1.71 6.58 14.53
N ARG A 124 2.63 6.32 15.49
CA ARG A 124 3.87 5.56 15.21
C ARG A 124 3.61 4.19 14.60
N HIS A 125 2.54 3.51 15.04
CA HIS A 125 2.22 2.18 14.52
C HIS A 125 1.67 2.24 13.11
N MET A 126 1.01 3.33 12.71
CA MET A 126 0.61 3.57 11.33
C MET A 126 1.85 3.75 10.44
N SER A 127 2.83 4.56 10.85
CA SER A 127 4.08 4.76 10.12
C SER A 127 4.88 3.44 9.96
N TRP A 128 4.99 2.67 11.04
CA TRP A 128 5.67 1.37 10.99
C TRP A 128 4.90 0.31 10.20
N LEU A 129 3.57 0.37 10.20
CA LEU A 129 2.73 -0.47 9.36
C LEU A 129 3.08 -0.31 7.88
N HIS A 130 3.15 0.94 7.41
CA HIS A 130 3.52 1.24 6.03
C HIS A 130 5.02 1.00 5.74
N CYS A 131 5.89 1.06 6.75
CA CYS A 131 7.26 0.59 6.61
C CYS A 131 7.30 -0.93 6.34
N MET A 132 6.49 -1.72 7.04
CA MET A 132 6.39 -3.17 6.83
C MET A 132 5.87 -3.52 5.42
N TRP A 133 4.93 -2.74 4.89
CA TRP A 133 4.55 -2.88 3.48
C TRP A 133 5.76 -2.67 2.56
N GLY A 134 6.57 -1.63 2.79
CA GLY A 134 7.78 -1.36 2.02
C GLY A 134 8.81 -2.51 2.09
N VAL A 135 8.95 -3.15 3.25
CA VAL A 135 9.77 -4.37 3.40
C VAL A 135 9.25 -5.49 2.51
N GLY A 136 7.92 -5.73 2.51
CA GLY A 136 7.28 -6.71 1.64
C GLY A 136 7.51 -6.42 0.17
N ALA A 137 7.25 -5.19 -0.26
CA ALA A 137 7.42 -4.74 -1.65
C ALA A 137 8.88 -4.86 -2.13
N SER A 138 9.85 -4.72 -1.23
CA SER A 138 11.26 -4.94 -1.53
C SER A 138 11.62 -6.41 -1.64
N LEU A 139 11.08 -7.26 -0.77
CA LEU A 139 11.40 -8.69 -0.74
C LEU A 139 10.80 -9.47 -1.92
N GLY A 140 9.61 -9.06 -2.41
CA GLY A 140 8.93 -9.73 -3.51
C GLY A 140 9.80 -9.92 -4.76
N PRO A 141 10.41 -8.86 -5.32
CA PRO A 141 11.30 -8.97 -6.47
C PRO A 141 12.53 -9.84 -6.23
N TYR A 142 13.08 -9.89 -5.02
CA TYR A 142 14.20 -10.79 -4.69
C TYR A 142 13.79 -12.25 -4.77
N ILE A 143 12.60 -12.60 -4.24
CA ILE A 143 12.06 -13.97 -4.32
C ILE A 143 11.79 -14.34 -5.78
N MET A 144 11.24 -13.42 -6.57
CA MET A 144 11.04 -13.63 -8.00
C MET A 144 12.37 -13.79 -8.74
N GLY A 145 13.35 -12.92 -8.47
CA GLY A 145 14.68 -12.99 -9.04
C GLY A 145 15.38 -14.32 -8.74
N TYR A 146 15.26 -14.81 -7.50
CA TYR A 146 15.77 -16.13 -7.11
C TYR A 146 15.14 -17.25 -7.93
N ALA A 147 13.82 -17.23 -8.11
CA ALA A 147 13.12 -18.24 -8.92
C ALA A 147 13.54 -18.20 -10.39
N LEU A 148 13.68 -17.00 -10.96
CA LEU A 148 14.11 -16.81 -12.35
C LEU A 148 15.56 -17.24 -12.57
N SER A 149 16.49 -16.79 -11.71
CA SER A 149 17.92 -17.12 -11.80
C SER A 149 18.19 -18.62 -11.55
N GLY A 150 17.36 -19.26 -10.71
CA GLY A 150 17.42 -20.70 -10.43
C GLY A 150 16.82 -21.58 -11.53
N GLY A 151 16.37 -21.00 -12.66
CA GLY A 151 15.76 -21.74 -13.76
C GLY A 151 14.37 -22.32 -13.46
N GLN A 152 13.73 -21.91 -12.35
CA GLN A 152 12.41 -22.44 -11.94
C GLN A 152 11.25 -21.68 -12.58
N GLY A 153 11.53 -20.57 -13.28
CA GLY A 153 10.54 -19.74 -13.94
C GLY A 153 9.75 -18.81 -13.00
N TRP A 154 9.06 -17.85 -13.59
CA TRP A 154 8.23 -16.87 -12.86
C TRP A 154 7.06 -17.54 -12.10
N ASN A 155 6.56 -18.67 -12.58
CA ASN A 155 5.52 -19.48 -11.93
C ASN A 155 5.92 -19.88 -10.51
N ALA A 156 7.20 -20.28 -10.31
CA ALA A 156 7.71 -20.64 -9.01
C ALA A 156 7.77 -19.43 -8.08
N GLY A 157 8.14 -18.24 -8.56
CA GLY A 157 8.14 -17.01 -7.79
C GLY A 157 6.75 -16.68 -7.23
N TYR A 158 5.71 -16.72 -8.05
CA TYR A 158 4.32 -16.56 -7.60
C TYR A 158 3.90 -17.65 -6.61
N ARG A 159 4.32 -18.90 -6.83
CA ARG A 159 4.00 -20.02 -5.94
C ARG A 159 4.64 -19.87 -4.56
N TYR A 160 5.88 -19.42 -4.48
CA TYR A 160 6.56 -19.19 -3.20
C TYR A 160 5.84 -18.13 -2.36
N ILE A 161 5.48 -17.01 -2.97
CA ILE A 161 4.74 -15.97 -2.27
C ILE A 161 3.31 -16.44 -1.95
N GLY A 162 2.67 -17.19 -2.84
CA GLY A 162 1.39 -17.83 -2.58
C GLY A 162 1.41 -18.74 -1.35
N ILE A 163 2.45 -19.55 -1.16
CA ILE A 163 2.64 -20.41 0.03
C ILE A 163 2.78 -19.54 1.28
N MET A 164 3.57 -18.46 1.23
CA MET A 164 3.71 -17.53 2.36
C MET A 164 2.35 -16.88 2.71
N GLN A 165 1.56 -16.51 1.71
CA GLN A 165 0.22 -15.96 1.89
C GLN A 165 -0.76 -16.98 2.51
N VAL A 166 -0.68 -18.25 2.13
CA VAL A 166 -1.49 -19.32 2.77
C VAL A 166 -1.11 -19.49 4.23
N ALA A 167 0.19 -19.51 4.56
CA ALA A 167 0.65 -19.60 5.94
C ALA A 167 0.13 -18.41 6.77
N LEU A 168 0.21 -17.19 6.23
CA LEU A 168 -0.32 -16.01 6.89
C LEU A 168 -1.86 -16.07 7.01
N THR A 169 -2.56 -16.53 5.97
CA THR A 169 -4.01 -16.74 6.01
C THR A 169 -4.39 -17.65 7.19
N ALA A 170 -3.67 -18.75 7.38
CA ALA A 170 -3.89 -19.64 8.53
C ALA A 170 -3.68 -18.91 9.87
N ILE A 171 -2.59 -18.14 10.00
CA ILE A 171 -2.30 -17.31 11.19
C ILE A 171 -3.45 -16.33 11.43
N LEU A 172 -3.96 -15.66 10.39
CA LEU A 172 -5.04 -14.70 10.50
C LEU A 172 -6.35 -15.36 10.96
N PHE A 173 -6.72 -16.51 10.41
CA PHE A 173 -7.92 -17.24 10.89
C PHE A 173 -7.77 -17.68 12.35
N LEU A 174 -6.60 -18.19 12.74
CA LEU A 174 -6.33 -18.56 14.14
C LEU A 174 -6.31 -17.36 15.09
N SER A 175 -6.01 -16.16 14.58
CA SER A 175 -5.96 -14.94 15.39
C SER A 175 -7.31 -14.27 15.63
N ILE A 176 -8.39 -14.66 14.93
CA ILE A 176 -9.73 -14.04 15.06
C ILE A 176 -10.19 -13.89 16.53
N PRO A 177 -9.99 -14.87 17.44
CA PRO A 177 -10.37 -14.72 18.83
C PRO A 177 -9.60 -13.61 19.56
N ILE A 178 -8.36 -13.32 19.14
CA ILE A 178 -7.50 -12.27 19.76
C ILE A 178 -8.07 -10.89 19.43
N TRP A 179 -8.52 -10.68 18.19
CA TRP A 179 -9.16 -9.44 17.75
C TRP A 179 -10.43 -9.17 18.56
N LYS A 180 -11.32 -10.17 18.69
CA LYS A 180 -12.55 -10.06 19.45
C LYS A 180 -12.32 -9.72 20.93
N LYS A 181 -11.31 -10.35 21.56
CA LYS A 181 -10.97 -10.05 22.96
C LYS A 181 -10.54 -8.61 23.15
N ARG A 182 -9.86 -8.03 22.17
CA ARG A 182 -9.46 -6.64 22.24
C ARG A 182 -10.61 -5.68 22.02
N ASP A 183 -11.46 -5.92 21.01
CA ASP A 183 -12.63 -5.09 20.73
C ASP A 183 -13.57 -5.02 21.96
N THR A 184 -13.73 -6.14 22.69
CA THR A 184 -14.49 -6.15 23.95
C THR A 184 -13.79 -5.43 25.10
N ALA A 185 -12.44 -5.48 25.19
CA ALA A 185 -11.67 -4.80 26.23
C ALA A 185 -11.66 -3.28 26.06
N ASP A 186 -11.64 -2.81 24.81
CA ASP A 186 -11.64 -1.37 24.46
C ASP A 186 -13.06 -0.77 24.43
N GLY A 187 -14.10 -1.55 24.81
CA GLY A 187 -15.51 -1.11 24.83
C GLY A 187 -16.13 -0.90 23.45
N SER A 188 -15.41 -1.26 22.38
CA SER A 188 -15.83 -1.16 20.99
C SER A 188 -16.60 -2.42 20.50
N GLY A 189 -16.85 -3.39 21.41
CA GLY A 189 -17.60 -4.59 21.11
C GLY A 189 -19.04 -4.30 20.72
N GLU A 190 -19.47 -4.75 19.54
CA GLU A 190 -20.81 -4.88 18.95
C GLU A 190 -21.84 -3.74 19.12
N ASN A 191 -21.55 -2.72 19.92
CA ASN A 191 -22.39 -1.55 20.13
C ASN A 191 -22.01 -0.35 19.23
N GLY A 192 -21.26 -0.55 18.18
CA GLY A 192 -21.29 0.38 17.05
C GLY A 192 -22.73 0.45 16.58
N GLY A 193 -23.52 1.36 17.21
CA GLY A 193 -24.92 1.55 16.89
C GLY A 193 -25.10 1.53 15.39
N ARG A 194 -26.27 1.08 14.92
CA ARG A 194 -26.73 1.04 13.53
C ARG A 194 -26.51 2.36 12.76
N ALA A 195 -25.28 2.86 12.75
CA ALA A 195 -24.87 3.92 11.83
C ALA A 195 -25.10 3.34 10.43
N SER A 196 -25.97 3.97 9.69
CA SER A 196 -26.28 3.57 8.30
C SER A 196 -24.99 3.51 7.51
N VAL A 197 -24.85 2.54 6.64
CA VAL A 197 -23.74 2.49 5.68
C VAL A 197 -23.85 3.75 4.83
N LEU A 198 -22.84 4.62 4.92
CA LEU A 198 -22.83 5.88 4.18
C LEU A 198 -22.66 5.62 2.68
N GLY A 199 -23.51 6.22 1.88
CA GLY A 199 -23.31 6.29 0.44
C GLY A 199 -22.21 7.31 0.06
N LEU A 200 -21.61 7.15 -1.11
CA LEU A 200 -20.55 8.07 -1.57
C LEU A 200 -20.98 9.55 -1.53
N ARG A 201 -22.24 9.84 -1.87
CA ARG A 201 -22.77 11.22 -1.80
C ARG A 201 -22.84 11.74 -0.36
N GLU A 202 -23.17 10.89 0.60
CA GLU A 202 -23.24 11.25 2.02
C GLU A 202 -21.84 11.49 2.56
N ILE A 203 -20.86 10.65 2.19
CA ILE A 203 -19.43 10.83 2.55
C ILE A 203 -18.94 12.18 2.00
N LEU A 204 -19.19 12.48 0.73
CA LEU A 204 -18.79 13.74 0.10
C LEU A 204 -19.54 14.97 0.65
N ALA A 205 -20.64 14.79 1.36
CA ALA A 205 -21.36 15.86 2.04
C ALA A 205 -20.80 16.15 3.44
N ILE A 206 -19.96 15.30 4.01
CA ILE A 206 -19.30 15.53 5.30
C ILE A 206 -18.34 16.72 5.14
N PRO A 207 -18.43 17.76 6.00
CA PRO A 207 -17.53 18.91 5.95
C PRO A 207 -16.06 18.48 6.06
N GLY A 208 -15.19 18.95 5.16
CA GLY A 208 -13.78 18.59 5.10
C GLY A 208 -13.45 17.30 4.34
N ALA A 209 -14.46 16.46 4.01
CA ALA A 209 -14.19 15.18 3.33
C ALA A 209 -13.65 15.38 1.91
N LYS A 210 -14.19 16.31 1.14
CA LYS A 210 -13.71 16.59 -0.22
C LYS A 210 -12.27 17.11 -0.22
N GLU A 211 -11.97 17.98 0.73
CA GLU A 211 -10.66 18.60 0.90
C GLU A 211 -9.60 17.57 1.24
N ILE A 212 -9.87 16.66 2.18
CA ILE A 212 -8.91 15.62 2.55
C ILE A 212 -8.73 14.60 1.42
N LEU A 213 -9.80 14.24 0.71
CA LEU A 213 -9.73 13.33 -0.44
C LEU A 213 -8.91 13.93 -1.58
N LEU A 214 -9.14 15.23 -1.90
CA LEU A 214 -8.37 15.94 -2.91
C LEU A 214 -6.90 16.07 -2.50
N ALA A 215 -6.62 16.43 -1.23
CA ALA A 215 -5.26 16.53 -0.72
C ALA A 215 -4.54 15.18 -0.77
N PHE A 216 -5.22 14.10 -0.41
CA PHE A 216 -4.67 12.75 -0.45
C PHE A 216 -4.40 12.28 -1.88
N PHE A 217 -5.34 12.51 -2.81
CA PHE A 217 -5.14 12.26 -4.24
C PHE A 217 -3.93 13.02 -4.79
N CYS A 218 -3.82 14.34 -4.51
CA CYS A 218 -2.68 15.14 -4.96
C CYS A 218 -1.34 14.62 -4.41
N TYR A 219 -1.34 14.17 -3.15
CA TYR A 219 -0.18 13.55 -2.55
C TYR A 219 0.19 12.24 -3.27
N CYS A 220 -0.78 11.34 -3.48
CA CYS A 220 -0.54 10.07 -4.17
C CYS A 220 -0.09 10.29 -5.62
N ALA A 221 -0.67 11.28 -6.30
CA ALA A 221 -0.25 11.67 -7.65
C ALA A 221 1.21 12.17 -7.68
N LEU A 222 1.64 12.94 -6.67
CA LEU A 222 3.02 13.39 -6.53
C LEU A 222 3.97 12.21 -6.30
N GLU A 223 3.64 11.32 -5.35
CA GLU A 223 4.44 10.12 -5.04
C GLU A 223 4.58 9.24 -6.28
N SER A 224 3.46 8.95 -6.96
CA SER A 224 3.45 8.14 -8.17
C SER A 224 4.21 8.79 -9.32
N THR A 225 4.10 10.11 -9.48
CA THR A 225 4.83 10.87 -10.52
C THR A 225 6.33 10.79 -10.28
N ALA A 226 6.79 11.01 -9.05
CA ALA A 226 8.20 10.95 -8.70
C ALA A 226 8.76 9.53 -8.92
N GLY A 227 8.02 8.50 -8.52
CA GLY A 227 8.41 7.10 -8.71
C GLY A 227 8.46 6.68 -10.18
N LEU A 228 7.47 7.08 -10.97
CA LEU A 228 7.35 6.68 -12.38
C LEU A 228 8.33 7.44 -13.28
N TRP A 229 8.47 8.76 -13.07
CA TRP A 229 9.21 9.62 -13.98
C TRP A 229 10.64 9.96 -13.52
N GLY A 230 11.03 9.57 -12.30
CA GLY A 230 12.34 9.88 -11.74
C GLY A 230 13.50 9.44 -12.64
N ALA A 231 13.51 8.18 -13.10
CA ALA A 231 14.53 7.68 -14.03
C ALA A 231 14.49 8.42 -15.39
N THR A 232 13.30 8.66 -15.94
CA THR A 232 13.14 9.39 -17.20
C THR A 232 13.67 10.82 -17.09
N TYR A 233 13.44 11.48 -15.96
CA TYR A 233 13.98 12.81 -15.68
C TYR A 233 15.52 12.79 -15.71
N LEU A 234 16.16 11.81 -15.03
CA LEU A 234 17.61 11.68 -15.00
C LEU A 234 18.22 11.43 -16.41
N VAL A 235 17.55 10.57 -17.21
CA VAL A 235 17.99 10.32 -18.60
C VAL A 235 17.81 11.54 -19.49
N ARG A 236 16.60 12.13 -19.49
CA ARG A 236 16.24 13.17 -20.45
C ARG A 236 16.84 14.54 -20.12
N HIS A 237 16.92 14.88 -18.82
CA HIS A 237 17.36 16.20 -18.37
C HIS A 237 18.87 16.24 -18.09
N LEU A 238 19.45 15.14 -17.56
CA LEU A 238 20.87 15.08 -17.19
C LEU A 238 21.73 14.24 -18.15
N GLY A 239 21.12 13.63 -19.16
CA GLY A 239 21.84 12.84 -20.15
C GLY A 239 22.47 11.55 -19.61
N MET A 240 21.95 11.02 -18.49
CA MET A 240 22.45 9.79 -17.89
C MET A 240 22.10 8.57 -18.74
N ASP A 241 22.92 7.53 -18.67
CA ASP A 241 22.55 6.23 -19.19
C ASP A 241 21.38 5.62 -18.40
N ALA A 242 20.58 4.77 -19.05
CA ALA A 242 19.34 4.26 -18.49
C ALA A 242 19.55 3.38 -17.24
N GLU A 243 20.63 2.64 -17.16
CA GLU A 243 20.95 1.74 -16.04
C GLU A 243 21.29 2.55 -14.78
N THR A 244 22.21 3.51 -14.90
CA THR A 244 22.56 4.43 -13.81
C THR A 244 21.35 5.24 -13.36
N ALA A 245 20.55 5.77 -14.29
CA ALA A 245 19.35 6.55 -13.99
C ALA A 245 18.31 5.71 -13.22
N ALA A 246 18.07 4.47 -13.60
CA ALA A 246 17.16 3.57 -12.89
C ALA A 246 17.66 3.26 -11.47
N SER A 247 18.96 3.00 -11.31
CA SER A 247 19.58 2.77 -10.00
C SER A 247 19.43 4.00 -9.09
N LEU A 248 19.73 5.20 -9.60
CA LEU A 248 19.63 6.43 -8.82
C LEU A 248 18.17 6.84 -8.52
N ALA A 249 17.24 6.60 -9.43
CA ALA A 249 15.83 6.84 -9.20
C ALA A 249 15.26 5.94 -8.07
N SER A 250 15.84 4.75 -7.86
CA SER A 250 15.47 3.87 -6.75
C SER A 250 15.74 4.48 -5.38
N MET A 251 16.61 5.50 -5.28
CA MET A 251 16.87 6.23 -4.05
C MET A 251 15.63 6.95 -3.52
N PHE A 252 14.67 7.31 -4.38
CA PHE A 252 13.36 7.80 -3.98
C PHE A 252 12.62 6.80 -3.07
N TYR A 253 12.56 5.53 -3.47
CA TYR A 253 11.92 4.49 -2.68
C TYR A 253 12.67 4.16 -1.39
N LEU A 254 14.01 4.25 -1.43
CA LEU A 254 14.84 4.15 -0.23
C LEU A 254 14.51 5.30 0.74
N GLY A 255 14.32 6.52 0.21
CA GLY A 255 13.87 7.68 0.97
C GLY A 255 12.52 7.44 1.65
N ILE A 256 11.52 6.93 0.90
CA ILE A 256 10.20 6.59 1.46
C ILE A 256 10.33 5.55 2.58
N THR A 257 11.01 4.44 2.34
CA THR A 257 11.09 3.32 3.30
C THR A 257 11.81 3.76 4.57
N THR A 258 12.97 4.41 4.43
CA THR A 258 13.74 4.94 5.56
C THR A 258 12.95 6.03 6.29
N GLY A 259 12.32 6.92 5.55
CA GLY A 259 11.46 7.97 6.10
C GLY A 259 10.28 7.42 6.90
N ARG A 260 9.61 6.36 6.43
CA ARG A 260 8.51 5.68 7.16
C ARG A 260 9.01 5.05 8.46
N ALA A 261 10.21 4.44 8.46
CA ALA A 261 10.82 3.91 9.67
C ALA A 261 11.12 5.05 10.67
N LEU A 262 11.74 6.14 10.22
CA LEU A 262 12.06 7.31 11.04
C LEU A 262 10.80 8.04 11.54
N SER A 263 9.77 8.17 10.71
CA SER A 263 8.50 8.82 11.06
C SER A 263 7.86 8.17 12.28
N GLY A 264 7.94 6.84 12.43
CA GLY A 264 7.45 6.15 13.61
C GLY A 264 8.11 6.64 14.93
N PHE A 265 9.38 7.04 14.89
CA PHE A 265 10.06 7.64 16.05
C PHE A 265 9.73 9.12 16.20
N MET A 266 9.56 9.86 15.10
CA MET A 266 9.24 11.29 15.15
C MET A 266 7.87 11.56 15.77
N THR A 267 6.91 10.65 15.62
CA THR A 267 5.56 10.77 16.20
C THR A 267 5.53 10.68 17.74
N TYR A 268 6.64 10.36 18.41
CA TYR A 268 6.75 10.57 19.86
C TYR A 268 6.78 12.05 20.24
N LYS A 269 7.21 12.91 19.32
CA LYS A 269 7.40 14.36 19.57
C LYS A 269 6.43 15.23 18.78
N PHE A 270 6.02 14.78 17.58
CA PHE A 270 5.18 15.53 16.66
C PHE A 270 3.84 14.80 16.44
N ASN A 271 2.75 15.58 16.42
CA ASN A 271 1.43 15.10 16.06
C ASN A 271 1.29 14.94 14.53
N ASP A 272 0.21 14.30 14.07
CA ASP A 272 -0.02 14.00 12.65
C ASP A 272 -0.02 15.26 11.79
N THR A 273 -0.62 16.35 12.24
CA THR A 273 -0.61 17.64 11.52
C THR A 273 0.80 18.17 11.29
N ASN A 274 1.65 18.12 12.31
CA ASN A 274 3.05 18.55 12.19
C ASN A 274 3.86 17.60 11.32
N MET A 275 3.61 16.28 11.40
CA MET A 275 4.24 15.30 10.53
C MET A 275 3.92 15.56 9.06
N ILE A 276 2.65 15.87 8.73
CA ILE A 276 2.24 16.25 7.37
C ILE A 276 2.98 17.54 6.92
N ARG A 277 3.01 18.57 7.76
CA ARG A 277 3.69 19.85 7.44
C ARG A 277 5.20 19.68 7.24
N ILE A 278 5.85 18.89 8.08
CA ILE A 278 7.28 18.56 7.95
C ILE A 278 7.49 17.83 6.62
N GLY A 279 6.68 16.83 6.31
CA GLY A 279 6.74 16.10 5.05
C GLY A 279 6.60 17.02 3.84
N GLN A 280 5.61 17.90 3.84
CA GLN A 280 5.39 18.89 2.78
C GLN A 280 6.59 19.84 2.62
N ALA A 281 7.16 20.34 3.71
CA ALA A 281 8.33 21.20 3.67
C ALA A 281 9.54 20.48 3.08
N VAL A 282 9.77 19.21 3.45
CA VAL A 282 10.88 18.40 2.91
C VAL A 282 10.66 18.12 1.42
N ILE A 283 9.43 17.83 0.99
CA ILE A 283 9.09 17.68 -0.44
C ILE A 283 9.42 18.96 -1.20
N LEU A 284 9.00 20.14 -0.70
CA LEU A 284 9.27 21.41 -1.35
C LEU A 284 10.78 21.68 -1.49
N ILE A 285 11.57 21.38 -0.46
CA ILE A 285 13.03 21.49 -0.51
C ILE A 285 13.61 20.51 -1.55
N GLY A 286 13.11 19.27 -1.59
CA GLY A 286 13.53 18.27 -2.56
C GLY A 286 13.22 18.69 -3.99
N VAL A 287 12.01 19.18 -4.26
CA VAL A 287 11.62 19.69 -5.59
C VAL A 287 12.49 20.91 -5.97
N ALA A 288 12.70 21.84 -5.04
CA ALA A 288 13.59 22.98 -5.28
C ALA A 288 15.02 22.54 -5.63
N ALA A 289 15.57 21.53 -4.93
CA ALA A 289 16.88 20.96 -5.25
C ALA A 289 16.94 20.35 -6.65
N MET A 290 15.87 19.73 -7.13
CA MET A 290 15.78 19.20 -8.50
C MET A 290 15.70 20.30 -9.57
N LEU A 291 15.03 21.42 -9.26
CA LEU A 291 14.85 22.52 -10.21
C LEU A 291 16.02 23.48 -10.27
N LEU A 292 16.83 23.57 -9.21
CA LEU A 292 18.03 24.40 -9.19
C LEU A 292 19.12 23.79 -10.08
N PRO A 293 20.03 24.61 -10.66
CA PRO A 293 21.10 24.14 -11.56
C PRO A 293 22.24 23.48 -10.78
N LEU A 294 21.91 22.51 -9.93
CA LEU A 294 22.85 21.75 -9.11
C LEU A 294 23.31 20.44 -9.78
N GLY A 295 22.91 20.22 -11.03
CA GLY A 295 23.26 19.04 -11.80
C GLY A 295 22.80 17.72 -11.15
N THR A 296 23.58 16.68 -11.33
CA THR A 296 23.30 15.34 -10.81
C THR A 296 23.11 15.30 -9.31
N PHE A 297 23.90 16.06 -8.55
CA PHE A 297 23.80 16.10 -7.09
C PHE A 297 22.44 16.63 -6.62
N GLY A 298 21.97 17.72 -7.23
CA GLY A 298 20.66 18.30 -6.91
C GLY A 298 19.50 17.34 -7.25
N ALA A 299 19.59 16.66 -8.38
CA ALA A 299 18.56 15.71 -8.81
C ALA A 299 18.45 14.50 -7.87
N ILE A 300 19.58 13.88 -7.51
CA ILE A 300 19.58 12.70 -6.62
C ILE A 300 19.14 13.10 -5.20
N THR A 301 19.75 14.17 -4.66
CA THR A 301 19.39 14.68 -3.34
C THR A 301 17.90 15.07 -3.29
N GLY A 302 17.42 15.71 -4.35
CA GLY A 302 16.02 16.07 -4.50
C GLY A 302 15.08 14.86 -4.49
N LEU A 303 15.39 13.80 -5.26
CA LEU A 303 14.59 12.56 -5.26
C LEU A 303 14.55 11.90 -3.88
N VAL A 304 15.69 11.81 -3.18
CA VAL A 304 15.75 11.28 -1.81
C VAL A 304 14.91 12.12 -0.86
N LEU A 305 15.02 13.46 -0.93
CA LEU A 305 14.24 14.36 -0.08
C LEU A 305 12.74 14.28 -0.37
N VAL A 306 12.34 14.19 -1.64
CA VAL A 306 10.93 13.98 -1.99
C VAL A 306 10.44 12.66 -1.39
N GLY A 307 11.19 11.57 -1.50
CA GLY A 307 10.84 10.31 -0.87
C GLY A 307 10.73 10.38 0.66
N LEU A 308 11.72 11.00 1.32
CA LEU A 308 11.70 11.24 2.78
C LEU A 308 10.51 12.10 3.21
N GLY A 309 10.16 13.12 2.42
CA GLY A 309 9.03 14.00 2.71
C GLY A 309 7.68 13.33 2.45
N CYS A 310 7.56 12.45 1.48
CA CYS A 310 6.38 11.63 1.25
C CYS A 310 6.10 10.68 2.41
N ALA A 311 7.14 10.17 3.05
CA ALA A 311 7.05 9.10 4.03
C ALA A 311 6.07 9.34 5.20
N PRO A 312 6.05 10.50 5.89
CA PRO A 312 5.15 10.76 7.01
C PRO A 312 3.72 11.13 6.58
N ILE A 313 3.50 11.60 5.35
CA ILE A 313 2.22 12.19 4.95
C ILE A 313 1.12 11.14 4.90
N TYR A 314 1.33 10.04 4.15
CA TYR A 314 0.34 8.99 3.99
C TYR A 314 -0.14 8.43 5.33
N PRO A 315 0.75 7.93 6.21
CA PRO A 315 0.32 7.35 7.48
C PRO A 315 -0.36 8.37 8.39
N SER A 316 0.10 9.63 8.40
CA SER A 316 -0.47 10.68 9.26
C SER A 316 -1.86 11.13 8.79
N VAL A 317 -2.09 11.22 7.48
CA VAL A 317 -3.42 11.53 6.92
C VAL A 317 -4.43 10.45 7.30
N ILE A 318 -4.06 9.18 7.13
CA ILE A 318 -4.96 8.06 7.47
C ILE A 318 -5.19 7.98 8.97
N HIS A 319 -4.13 8.10 9.78
CA HIS A 319 -4.24 8.02 11.24
C HIS A 319 -5.09 9.15 11.85
N SER A 320 -5.04 10.35 11.29
CA SER A 320 -5.81 11.49 11.76
C SER A 320 -7.29 11.48 11.31
N THR A 321 -7.68 10.59 10.41
CA THR A 321 -9.05 10.54 9.87
C THR A 321 -10.13 10.35 10.96
N PRO A 322 -9.99 9.42 11.93
CA PRO A 322 -10.98 9.28 13.00
C PRO A 322 -11.11 10.51 13.90
N GLU A 323 -10.00 11.25 14.12
CA GLU A 323 -9.99 12.47 14.93
C GLU A 323 -10.78 13.60 14.25
N HIS A 324 -10.67 13.71 12.93
CA HIS A 324 -11.30 14.81 12.17
C HIS A 324 -12.76 14.53 11.80
N PHE A 325 -13.14 13.27 11.56
CA PHE A 325 -14.44 12.90 10.99
C PHE A 325 -15.29 12.01 11.89
N GLY A 326 -14.78 11.66 13.07
CA GLY A 326 -15.43 10.73 14.00
C GLY A 326 -15.10 9.28 13.68
N ALA A 327 -15.04 8.46 14.73
CA ALA A 327 -14.74 7.02 14.62
C ALA A 327 -15.81 6.27 13.79
N GLU A 328 -17.06 6.73 13.84
CA GLU A 328 -18.20 6.14 13.14
C GLU A 328 -18.12 6.31 11.61
N ASN A 329 -17.48 7.38 11.14
CA ASN A 329 -17.32 7.70 9.71
C ASN A 329 -15.96 7.27 9.16
N SER A 330 -14.98 7.00 10.02
CA SER A 330 -13.58 6.80 9.65
C SER A 330 -13.38 5.66 8.64
N GLN A 331 -14.06 4.52 8.84
CA GLN A 331 -13.93 3.38 7.91
C GLN A 331 -14.42 3.75 6.50
N ALA A 332 -15.53 4.48 6.40
CA ALA A 332 -16.08 4.89 5.11
C ALA A 332 -15.17 5.90 4.40
N ILE A 333 -14.66 6.90 5.14
CA ILE A 333 -13.75 7.91 4.60
C ILE A 333 -12.41 7.28 4.19
N ILE A 334 -11.80 6.43 5.02
CA ILE A 334 -10.56 5.71 4.68
C ILE A 334 -10.77 4.82 3.46
N GLY A 335 -11.93 4.15 3.34
CA GLY A 335 -12.27 3.39 2.15
C GLY A 335 -12.26 4.23 0.87
N VAL A 336 -12.79 5.45 0.92
CA VAL A 336 -12.76 6.38 -0.23
C VAL A 336 -11.37 6.98 -0.44
N GLN A 337 -10.61 7.26 0.63
CA GLN A 337 -9.19 7.67 0.53
C GLN A 337 -8.37 6.60 -0.22
N MET A 338 -8.48 5.34 0.17
CA MET A 338 -7.79 4.23 -0.50
C MET A 338 -8.23 4.05 -1.96
N ALA A 339 -9.50 4.32 -2.26
CA ALA A 339 -10.01 4.26 -3.63
C ALA A 339 -9.54 5.45 -4.50
N SER A 340 -9.11 6.55 -3.87
CA SER A 340 -8.61 7.75 -4.57
C SER A 340 -7.08 7.75 -4.75
N ALA A 341 -6.37 6.88 -4.04
CA ALA A 341 -4.91 6.70 -4.13
C ALA A 341 -4.51 5.93 -5.39
#